data_d3b7d207d9c3e7ae18cf38fe33866b03
#
_entry.id   d3b7d207d9c3e7ae18cf38fe33866b03
#
_cell.length_a   1.000
_cell.length_b   1.000
_cell.length_c   1.000
_cell.angle_alpha   90.00
_cell.angle_beta   90.00
_cell.angle_gamma   90.00
#
_symmetry.space_group_name_H-M   'P 1'
#
loop_
_entity.id
_entity.type
_entity.pdbx_description
1 polymer ?
#
loop_
_entity_poly.entity_id
_entity_poly.type
_entity_poly.pdbx_seq_one_letter_code
_entity_poly.pdbx_strand_id
1 'polypeptide(L)'
;MATVLLSYSIEDQLAAALVARALGSNNHIVLEDNRLPANAKPRGEIERQLREADIIVVLWSPHAARSDRVHFEATYAIEHDKLVAAQVQVCEIPPTLCVVEAVNLEAWNGDADGVELRQLADAIAGRARA
;
A
#
# COMPACT_ATOMS: atom_id res chain seq x y z
N MET A 1 14.41 -1.09 8.69
CA MET A 1 13.76 0.08 8.09
C MET A 1 13.58 -0.13 6.59
N ALA A 2 12.38 0.09 6.08
CA ALA A 2 12.09 -0.06 4.67
C ALA A 2 11.48 1.22 4.11
N THR A 3 11.72 1.48 2.83
CA THR A 3 11.04 2.55 2.10
C THR A 3 9.77 1.96 1.51
N VAL A 4 8.63 2.48 1.95
CA VAL A 4 7.31 1.95 1.64
C VAL A 4 6.54 2.95 0.79
N LEU A 5 6.01 2.50 -0.34
CA LEU A 5 5.08 3.28 -1.14
C LEU A 5 3.67 2.75 -0.88
N LEU A 6 2.74 3.64 -0.55
CA LEU A 6 1.33 3.25 -0.41
C LEU A 6 0.60 3.46 -1.73
N SER A 7 -0.05 2.42 -2.21
CA SER A 7 -0.89 2.45 -3.40
C SER A 7 -2.34 2.37 -2.97
N TYR A 8 -3.14 3.38 -3.29
CA TYR A 8 -4.54 3.44 -2.85
C TYR A 8 -5.35 4.36 -3.76
N SER A 9 -6.67 4.19 -3.69
CA SER A 9 -7.59 5.10 -4.38
C SER A 9 -7.73 6.40 -3.60
N ILE A 10 -7.91 7.51 -4.31
CA ILE A 10 -8.05 8.83 -3.67
C ILE A 10 -9.21 8.86 -2.66
N GLU A 11 -10.25 8.07 -2.87
CA GLU A 11 -11.38 7.97 -1.95
C GLU A 11 -10.98 7.38 -0.60
N ASP A 12 -9.85 6.68 -0.52
CA ASP A 12 -9.35 6.06 0.70
C ASP A 12 -8.23 6.88 1.35
N GLN A 13 -8.14 8.15 1.01
CA GLN A 13 -7.07 9.04 1.45
C GLN A 13 -6.93 9.09 2.99
N LEU A 14 -8.04 9.09 3.71
CA LEU A 14 -7.99 9.13 5.17
C LEU A 14 -7.38 7.85 5.76
N ALA A 15 -7.78 6.71 5.24
CA ALA A 15 -7.21 5.44 5.68
C ALA A 15 -5.72 5.38 5.38
N ALA A 16 -5.32 5.83 4.20
CA ALA A 16 -3.91 5.86 3.81
C ALA A 16 -3.07 6.77 4.71
N ALA A 17 -3.62 7.93 5.09
CA ALA A 17 -2.92 8.85 6.00
C ALA A 17 -2.68 8.21 7.36
N LEU A 18 -3.64 7.46 7.89
CA LEU A 18 -3.50 6.75 9.15
C LEU A 18 -2.44 5.66 9.06
N VAL A 19 -2.44 4.91 7.98
CA VAL A 19 -1.44 3.85 7.75
C VAL A 19 -0.04 4.47 7.64
N ALA A 20 0.10 5.54 6.87
CA ALA A 20 1.38 6.22 6.69
C ALA A 20 1.95 6.71 8.03
N ARG A 21 1.11 7.32 8.83
CA ARG A 21 1.51 7.82 10.15
C ARG A 21 1.96 6.69 11.07
N ALA A 22 1.20 5.61 11.10
CA ALA A 22 1.50 4.48 11.97
C ALA A 22 2.77 3.75 11.51
N LEU A 23 2.99 3.58 10.22
CA LEU A 23 4.21 2.97 9.69
C LEU A 23 5.43 3.87 9.97
N GLY A 24 5.27 5.19 9.87
CA GLY A 24 6.32 6.13 10.23
C GLY A 24 6.73 5.99 11.69
N SER A 25 5.79 5.73 12.58
CA SER A 25 6.06 5.49 14.00
C SER A 25 6.80 4.16 14.22
N ASN A 26 6.75 3.24 13.26
CA ASN A 26 7.45 1.96 13.30
C ASN A 26 8.77 2.00 12.50
N ASN A 27 9.32 3.19 12.31
CA ASN A 27 10.62 3.41 11.67
C ASN A 27 10.68 3.09 10.18
N HIS A 28 9.55 3.13 9.48
CA HIS A 28 9.55 3.01 8.04
C HIS A 28 9.51 4.38 7.39
N ILE A 29 10.14 4.51 6.24
CA ILE A 29 10.04 5.71 5.41
C ILE A 29 8.86 5.49 4.47
N VAL A 30 7.84 6.34 4.56
CA VAL A 30 6.64 6.20 3.74
C VAL A 30 6.64 7.25 2.66
N LEU A 31 6.57 6.81 1.41
CA LEU A 31 6.43 7.68 0.26
C LEU A 31 4.95 7.87 0.00
N GLU A 32 4.48 9.10 0.16
CA GLU A 32 3.09 9.44 -0.13
C GLU A 32 3.01 10.13 -1.47
N ASP A 33 2.14 9.61 -2.30
CA ASP A 33 2.08 10.00 -3.69
C ASP A 33 0.89 10.89 -4.03
N ASN A 34 0.19 11.45 -3.04
CA ASN A 34 -1.20 11.84 -3.28
C ASN A 34 -1.54 13.30 -3.15
N ARG A 35 -0.56 14.16 -3.22
CA ARG A 35 -0.85 15.59 -3.18
C ARG A 35 -1.37 16.11 -4.52
N LEU A 36 -1.19 15.32 -5.58
CA LEU A 36 -1.63 15.68 -6.92
C LEU A 36 -2.54 14.58 -7.46
N PRO A 37 -3.55 14.94 -8.28
CA PRO A 37 -4.33 13.94 -8.98
C PRO A 37 -3.42 13.03 -9.80
N ALA A 38 -3.81 11.76 -9.93
CA ALA A 38 -2.99 10.77 -10.63
C ALA A 38 -2.62 11.22 -12.04
N ASN A 39 -3.54 11.92 -12.73
CA ASN A 39 -3.30 12.40 -14.08
C ASN A 39 -2.40 13.65 -14.16
N ALA A 40 -2.08 14.26 -13.03
CA ALA A 40 -1.21 15.43 -12.97
C ALA A 40 0.26 15.07 -12.77
N LYS A 41 0.57 13.79 -12.45
CA LYS A 41 1.93 13.34 -12.28
C LYS A 41 2.53 12.85 -13.58
N PRO A 42 3.77 13.25 -13.89
CA PRO A 42 4.47 12.65 -15.02
C PRO A 42 4.63 11.15 -14.78
N ARG A 43 4.37 10.36 -15.80
CA ARG A 43 4.48 8.90 -15.72
C ARG A 43 5.87 8.46 -15.24
N GLY A 44 6.92 9.12 -15.70
CA GLY A 44 8.29 8.80 -15.29
C GLY A 44 8.53 8.96 -13.80
N GLU A 45 7.86 9.93 -13.16
CA GLU A 45 7.98 10.09 -11.72
C GLU A 45 7.29 8.97 -10.95
N ILE A 46 6.12 8.53 -11.42
CA ILE A 46 5.42 7.39 -10.81
C ILE A 46 6.30 6.15 -10.89
N GLU A 47 6.87 5.88 -12.04
CA GLU A 47 7.75 4.74 -12.25
C GLU A 47 9.01 4.82 -11.37
N ARG A 48 9.57 6.02 -11.22
CA ARG A 48 10.73 6.23 -10.36
C ARG A 48 10.42 5.90 -8.90
N GLN A 49 9.28 6.35 -8.39
CA GLN A 49 8.88 6.04 -7.02
C GLN A 49 8.66 4.55 -6.80
N LEU A 50 8.08 3.87 -7.79
CA LEU A 50 7.91 2.42 -7.73
C LEU A 50 9.25 1.70 -7.66
N ARG A 51 10.25 2.17 -8.42
CA ARG A 51 11.59 1.57 -8.38
C ARG A 51 12.31 1.83 -7.07
N GLU A 52 12.17 3.03 -6.50
CA GLU A 52 12.85 3.43 -5.27
C GLU A 52 12.27 2.76 -4.03
N ALA A 53 11.01 2.37 -4.06
CA ALA A 53 10.38 1.73 -2.92
C ALA A 53 10.93 0.31 -2.72
N ASP A 54 11.21 -0.05 -1.49
CA ASP A 54 11.55 -1.43 -1.14
C ASP A 54 10.31 -2.31 -1.13
N ILE A 55 9.20 -1.74 -0.70
CA ILE A 55 7.91 -2.42 -0.57
C ILE A 55 6.82 -1.50 -1.09
N ILE A 56 5.85 -2.08 -1.79
CA ILE A 56 4.64 -1.39 -2.21
C ILE A 56 3.48 -2.02 -1.47
N VAL A 57 2.83 -1.24 -0.60
CA VAL A 57 1.64 -1.68 0.13
C VAL A 57 0.41 -1.20 -0.62
N VAL A 58 -0.39 -2.14 -1.09
CA VAL A 58 -1.66 -1.82 -1.75
C VAL A 58 -2.77 -1.88 -0.72
N LEU A 59 -3.52 -0.80 -0.58
CA LEU A 59 -4.66 -0.71 0.32
C LEU A 59 -5.92 -1.02 -0.47
N TRP A 60 -6.43 -2.23 -0.30
CA TRP A 60 -7.60 -2.69 -1.03
C TRP A 60 -8.90 -2.18 -0.42
N SER A 61 -9.80 -1.74 -1.28
CA SER A 61 -11.15 -1.28 -0.99
C SER A 61 -11.97 -1.46 -2.27
N PRO A 62 -13.30 -1.27 -2.23
CA PRO A 62 -14.09 -1.30 -3.47
C PRO A 62 -13.61 -0.26 -4.49
N HIS A 63 -13.15 0.90 -4.02
CA HIS A 63 -12.63 1.94 -4.91
C HIS A 63 -11.29 1.53 -5.53
N ALA A 64 -10.38 1.00 -4.72
CA ALA A 64 -9.07 0.55 -5.19
C ALA A 64 -9.21 -0.57 -6.22
N ALA A 65 -10.14 -1.49 -5.99
CA ALA A 65 -10.38 -2.61 -6.91
C ALA A 65 -10.80 -2.15 -8.31
N ARG A 66 -11.30 -0.93 -8.43
CA ARG A 66 -11.71 -0.32 -9.71
C ARG A 66 -10.74 0.75 -10.22
N SER A 67 -9.64 0.98 -9.53
CA SER A 67 -8.69 2.02 -9.89
C SER A 67 -7.61 1.48 -10.84
N ASP A 68 -7.54 2.03 -12.04
CA ASP A 68 -6.50 1.64 -13.00
C ASP A 68 -5.11 1.91 -12.47
N ARG A 69 -4.95 3.01 -11.74
CA ARG A 69 -3.67 3.36 -11.13
C ARG A 69 -3.24 2.31 -10.09
N VAL A 70 -4.16 1.91 -9.22
CA VAL A 70 -3.85 0.89 -8.21
C VAL A 70 -3.50 -0.43 -8.88
N HIS A 71 -4.23 -0.81 -9.93
CA HIS A 71 -3.94 -2.03 -10.70
C HIS A 71 -2.55 -1.97 -11.31
N PHE A 72 -2.17 -0.84 -11.88
CA PHE A 72 -0.83 -0.66 -12.45
C PHE A 72 0.27 -0.81 -11.39
N GLU A 73 0.08 -0.16 -10.26
CA GLU A 73 1.07 -0.20 -9.18
C GLU A 73 1.16 -1.58 -8.54
N ALA A 74 0.02 -2.25 -8.36
CA ALA A 74 -0.02 -3.61 -7.83
C ALA A 74 0.68 -4.59 -8.78
N THR A 75 0.43 -4.47 -10.09
CA THR A 75 1.08 -5.31 -11.10
C THR A 75 2.59 -5.14 -11.06
N TYR A 76 3.06 -3.90 -10.98
CA TYR A 76 4.49 -3.62 -10.85
C TYR A 76 5.06 -4.30 -9.61
N ALA A 77 4.36 -4.17 -8.47
CA ALA A 77 4.81 -4.74 -7.21
C ALA A 77 4.93 -6.27 -7.28
N ILE A 78 3.98 -6.92 -7.94
CA ILE A 78 3.99 -8.37 -8.13
C ILE A 78 5.19 -8.78 -8.98
N GLU A 79 5.42 -8.09 -10.09
CA GLU A 79 6.51 -8.40 -11.00
C GLU A 79 7.90 -8.23 -10.38
N HIS A 80 8.00 -7.39 -9.33
CA HIS A 80 9.28 -7.09 -8.67
C HIS A 80 9.36 -7.64 -7.24
N ASP A 81 8.44 -8.53 -6.86
CA ASP A 81 8.40 -9.14 -5.53
C ASP A 81 8.39 -8.14 -4.39
N LYS A 82 7.65 -7.06 -4.56
CA LYS A 82 7.55 -5.98 -3.57
C LYS A 82 6.17 -5.86 -2.94
N LEU A 83 5.20 -6.69 -3.33
CA LEU A 83 3.80 -6.51 -2.95
C LEU A 83 3.55 -6.93 -1.50
N VAL A 84 2.96 -6.02 -0.74
CA VAL A 84 2.27 -6.31 0.52
C VAL A 84 0.86 -5.77 0.36
N ALA A 85 -0.14 -6.57 0.71
CA ALA A 85 -1.53 -6.18 0.57
C ALA A 85 -2.18 -5.97 1.93
N ALA A 86 -3.03 -4.95 2.02
CA ALA A 86 -3.86 -4.70 3.19
C ALA A 86 -5.28 -4.37 2.71
N GLN A 87 -6.30 -4.81 3.44
CA GLN A 87 -7.68 -4.55 3.09
C GLN A 87 -8.28 -3.58 4.12
N VAL A 88 -8.61 -2.37 3.68
CA VAL A 88 -9.17 -1.34 4.56
C VAL A 88 -10.69 -1.34 4.55
N GLN A 89 -11.30 -1.91 3.50
CA GLN A 89 -12.73 -2.15 3.39
C GLN A 89 -12.96 -3.46 2.67
N VAL A 90 -14.02 -4.17 3.04
CA VAL A 90 -14.38 -5.43 2.37
C VAL A 90 -14.55 -5.19 0.88
N CYS A 91 -13.85 -5.96 0.08
CA CYS A 91 -13.91 -5.85 -1.37
C CYS A 91 -13.49 -7.16 -2.02
N GLU A 92 -13.78 -7.27 -3.30
CA GLU A 92 -13.32 -8.38 -4.10
C GLU A 92 -12.04 -7.96 -4.81
N ILE A 93 -10.91 -8.50 -4.34
CA ILE A 93 -9.60 -8.20 -4.94
C ILE A 93 -9.53 -8.89 -6.31
N PRO A 94 -9.13 -8.19 -7.38
CA PRO A 94 -9.02 -8.82 -8.69
C PRO A 94 -8.16 -10.09 -8.63
N PRO A 95 -8.61 -11.21 -9.22
CA PRO A 95 -7.90 -12.49 -9.09
C PRO A 95 -6.44 -12.44 -9.55
N THR A 96 -6.13 -11.68 -10.57
CA THR A 96 -4.75 -11.54 -11.08
C THR A 96 -3.84 -10.78 -10.11
N LEU A 97 -4.42 -10.03 -9.18
CA LEU A 97 -3.68 -9.23 -8.19
C LEU A 97 -3.76 -9.81 -6.79
N CYS A 98 -4.52 -10.88 -6.60
CA CYS A 98 -4.72 -11.54 -5.30
C CYS A 98 -3.71 -12.67 -5.14
N VAL A 99 -2.42 -12.32 -5.16
CA VAL A 99 -1.34 -13.31 -5.12
C VAL A 99 -0.70 -13.46 -3.74
N VAL A 100 -1.03 -12.55 -2.82
CA VAL A 100 -0.56 -12.60 -1.43
C VAL A 100 -1.76 -12.40 -0.52
N GLU A 101 -1.66 -12.92 0.70
CA GLU A 101 -2.69 -12.71 1.70
C GLU A 101 -2.72 -11.26 2.15
N ALA A 102 -3.90 -10.65 2.18
CA ALA A 102 -4.06 -9.27 2.60
C ALA A 102 -4.21 -9.20 4.12
N VAL A 103 -3.49 -8.25 4.73
CA VAL A 103 -3.67 -7.95 6.15
C VAL A 103 -5.00 -7.22 6.32
N ASN A 104 -5.81 -7.68 7.27
CA ASN A 104 -7.13 -7.09 7.51
C ASN A 104 -7.02 -5.86 8.40
N LEU A 105 -7.28 -4.68 7.83
CA LEU A 105 -7.29 -3.41 8.57
C LEU A 105 -8.69 -2.85 8.74
N GLU A 106 -9.73 -3.62 8.47
CA GLU A 106 -11.12 -3.11 8.49
C GLU A 106 -11.54 -2.61 9.86
N ALA A 107 -11.13 -3.29 10.93
CA ALA A 107 -11.46 -2.92 12.29
C ALA A 107 -10.35 -2.12 12.99
N TRP A 108 -9.27 -1.83 12.29
CA TRP A 108 -8.15 -1.10 12.88
C TRP A 108 -8.52 0.37 13.10
N ASN A 109 -8.17 0.89 14.27
CA ASN A 109 -8.56 2.23 14.72
C ASN A 109 -7.49 3.31 14.51
N GLY A 110 -6.39 2.99 13.82
CA GLY A 110 -5.30 3.93 13.60
C GLY A 110 -4.17 3.84 14.62
N ASP A 111 -4.27 2.94 15.60
CA ASP A 111 -3.26 2.78 16.64
C ASP A 111 -1.99 2.13 16.10
N ALA A 112 -0.85 2.82 16.22
CA ALA A 112 0.44 2.31 15.76
C ALA A 112 0.88 1.04 16.50
N ASP A 113 0.35 0.78 17.68
CA ASP A 113 0.62 -0.41 18.48
C ASP A 113 -0.46 -1.48 18.33
N GLY A 114 -1.47 -1.24 17.48
CA GLY A 114 -2.55 -2.18 17.25
C GLY A 114 -2.07 -3.48 16.62
N VAL A 115 -2.78 -4.58 16.91
CA VAL A 115 -2.45 -5.91 16.41
C VAL A 115 -2.44 -5.91 14.87
N GLU A 116 -3.44 -5.29 14.26
CA GLU A 116 -3.58 -5.26 12.80
C GLU A 116 -2.39 -4.55 12.15
N LEU A 117 -1.96 -3.43 12.73
CA LEU A 117 -0.83 -2.73 12.18
C LEU A 117 0.48 -3.50 12.39
N ARG A 118 0.60 -4.18 13.51
CA ARG A 118 1.76 -5.03 13.76
C ARG A 118 1.85 -6.15 12.71
N GLN A 119 0.72 -6.73 12.34
CA GLN A 119 0.67 -7.72 11.27
C GLN A 119 1.14 -7.14 9.95
N LEU A 120 0.73 -5.91 9.65
CA LEU A 120 1.18 -5.21 8.44
C LEU A 120 2.69 -4.95 8.47
N ALA A 121 3.19 -4.46 9.60
CA ALA A 121 4.62 -4.19 9.77
C ALA A 121 5.44 -5.48 9.63
N ASP A 122 4.95 -6.59 10.19
CA ASP A 122 5.62 -7.89 10.07
C ASP A 122 5.63 -8.38 8.63
N ALA A 123 4.54 -8.18 7.90
CA ALA A 123 4.47 -8.55 6.48
C ALA A 123 5.47 -7.74 5.65
N ILE A 124 5.60 -6.45 5.95
CA ILE A 124 6.57 -5.58 5.30
C ILE A 124 7.99 -6.07 5.58
N ALA A 125 8.31 -6.34 6.84
CA ALA A 125 9.64 -6.80 7.23
C ALA A 125 9.97 -8.15 6.58
N GLY A 126 9.01 -9.06 6.53
CA GLY A 126 9.20 -10.36 5.91
C GLY A 126 9.46 -10.28 4.41
N ARG A 127 8.72 -9.43 3.70
CA ARG A 127 8.90 -9.24 2.27
C ARG A 127 10.24 -8.55 1.95
N ALA A 128 10.62 -7.56 2.75
CA ALA A 128 11.86 -6.81 2.54
C ALA A 128 13.11 -7.67 2.72
N ARG A 129 13.02 -8.77 3.47
CA ARG A 129 14.15 -9.70 3.69
C ARG A 129 14.28 -10.76 2.60
N ALA A 130 13.23 -10.91 1.81
CA ALA A 130 13.18 -11.97 0.79
C ALA A 130 14.11 -11.68 -0.39
#